data_419145475ddb3b2dd1b206cb136fd6d9
#
_entry.id   419145475ddb3b2dd1b206cb136fd6d9
#
_cell.length_a   1.000
_cell.length_b   1.000
_cell.length_c   1.000
_cell.angle_alpha   90.00
_cell.angle_beta   90.00
_cell.angle_gamma   90.00
#
_symmetry.space_group_name_H-M   'P 1'
#
loop_
_entity.id
_entity.type
_entity.pdbx_description
1 polymer ?
#
loop_
_entity_poly.entity_id
_entity_poly.type
_entity_poly.pdbx_seq_one_letter_code
_entity_poly.pdbx_strand_id
1 'polypeptide(L)'
;MEVERLHDNGLQTINHDDMTNLRNAKVLLRAHGEPPTTYSLAQKNNIDIIDATCPVVLQLQKRIKRQYDANPDAQIVIFGKNGHAEVLGLVGQTDNKAIVVENMDDVKRLDFSRDIFLYSQTTKSLDEFNNIIGYIRSHISKDAIFKSFDTICRQVANRMPNIGAFAARHDLVLFVCGRKSSNGKVLFNECLRVNANSHLIENPSEIDIRWLRNIDSIGICGATSTPKWLMEDCRDYIVRTLAG
;
A
#
# COMPACT_ATOMS: atom_id res chain seq x y z
N MET A 1 2.25 16.77 -5.26
CA MET A 1 2.03 16.13 -6.60
C MET A 1 0.57 15.73 -6.83
N GLU A 2 0.14 14.43 -6.63
CA GLU A 2 -1.24 14.04 -7.01
C GLU A 2 -2.31 14.70 -6.13
N VAL A 3 -2.11 14.80 -4.82
CA VAL A 3 -3.04 15.50 -3.91
C VAL A 3 -3.15 16.98 -4.28
N GLU A 4 -2.05 17.63 -4.60
CA GLU A 4 -2.03 19.04 -5.06
C GLU A 4 -2.78 19.19 -6.38
N ARG A 5 -2.51 18.32 -7.36
CA ARG A 5 -3.22 18.32 -8.64
C ARG A 5 -4.74 18.12 -8.45
N LEU A 6 -5.15 17.25 -7.54
CA LEU A 6 -6.56 17.05 -7.23
C LEU A 6 -7.15 18.27 -6.51
N HIS A 7 -6.40 18.89 -5.61
CA HIS A 7 -6.80 20.12 -4.94
C HIS A 7 -7.00 21.26 -5.97
N ASP A 8 -6.07 21.41 -6.90
CA ASP A 8 -6.16 22.42 -7.98
C ASP A 8 -7.36 22.17 -8.91
N ASN A 9 -7.84 20.93 -8.98
CA ASN A 9 -9.08 20.55 -9.67
C ASN A 9 -10.32 20.61 -8.77
N GLY A 10 -10.23 21.21 -7.59
CA GLY A 10 -11.37 21.49 -6.70
C GLY A 10 -11.67 20.41 -5.66
N LEU A 11 -10.86 19.34 -5.54
CA LEU A 11 -11.02 18.39 -4.45
C LEU A 11 -10.45 18.95 -3.13
N GLN A 12 -11.24 18.86 -2.07
CA GLN A 12 -10.79 19.20 -0.72
C GLN A 12 -10.46 17.93 0.07
N THR A 13 -9.29 17.90 0.69
CA THR A 13 -8.95 16.82 1.62
C THR A 13 -9.68 17.02 2.93
N ILE A 14 -10.42 16.01 3.37
CA ILE A 14 -11.16 16.00 4.63
C ILE A 14 -10.72 14.82 5.48
N ASN A 15 -10.97 14.91 6.78
CA ASN A 15 -10.82 13.81 7.74
C ASN A 15 -12.20 13.24 8.15
N HIS A 16 -12.21 12.23 9.02
CA HIS A 16 -13.46 11.61 9.48
C HIS A 16 -14.32 12.54 10.32
N ASP A 17 -13.72 13.48 11.08
CA ASP A 17 -14.47 14.45 11.87
C ASP A 17 -15.19 15.44 10.96
N ASP A 18 -14.52 15.92 9.91
CA ASP A 18 -15.15 16.77 8.89
C ASP A 18 -16.34 16.07 8.25
N MET A 19 -16.22 14.75 7.97
CA MET A 19 -17.29 13.96 7.37
C MET A 19 -18.55 13.89 8.24
N THR A 20 -18.44 14.02 9.55
CA THR A 20 -19.62 14.04 10.45
C THR A 20 -20.54 15.23 10.19
N ASN A 21 -19.98 16.33 9.72
CA ASN A 21 -20.68 17.59 9.46
C ASN A 21 -21.12 17.76 8.01
N LEU A 22 -20.61 16.93 7.09
CA LEU A 22 -21.01 16.97 5.68
C LEU A 22 -22.45 16.44 5.49
N ARG A 23 -23.16 17.02 4.55
CA ARG A 23 -24.49 16.60 4.10
C ARG A 23 -24.60 16.79 2.58
N ASN A 24 -25.27 15.87 1.91
CA ASN A 24 -25.54 15.94 0.46
C ASN A 24 -24.27 16.21 -0.37
N ALA A 25 -23.15 15.60 0.01
CA ALA A 25 -21.85 15.81 -0.60
C ALA A 25 -21.38 14.56 -1.35
N LYS A 26 -20.36 14.70 -2.21
CA LYS A 26 -19.63 13.58 -2.81
C LYS A 26 -18.28 13.44 -2.12
N VAL A 27 -17.94 12.21 -1.72
CA VAL A 27 -16.67 11.91 -1.05
C VAL A 27 -15.96 10.78 -1.77
N LEU A 28 -14.69 11.02 -2.17
CA LEU A 28 -13.81 10.02 -2.74
C LEU A 28 -13.04 9.31 -1.61
N LEU A 29 -13.26 8.01 -1.47
CA LEU A 29 -12.47 7.18 -0.56
C LEU A 29 -11.18 6.71 -1.26
N ARG A 30 -10.08 6.79 -0.53
CA ARG A 30 -8.75 6.40 -1.04
C ARG A 30 -8.56 4.88 -1.06
N ALA A 31 -7.50 4.41 -1.72
CA ALA A 31 -7.23 2.99 -1.98
C ALA A 31 -7.03 2.10 -0.74
N HIS A 32 -6.90 2.66 0.46
CA HIS A 32 -6.61 1.92 1.70
C HIS A 32 -7.82 1.23 2.32
N GLY A 33 -9.05 1.55 1.85
CA GLY A 33 -10.28 1.05 2.44
C GLY A 33 -10.65 1.75 3.74
N GLU A 34 -11.92 1.67 4.09
CA GLU A 34 -12.49 2.31 5.26
C GLU A 34 -13.23 1.29 6.15
N PRO A 35 -13.40 1.56 7.45
CA PRO A 35 -14.22 0.74 8.32
C PRO A 35 -15.71 0.85 7.95
N PRO A 36 -16.56 -0.13 8.30
CA PRO A 36 -17.99 -0.09 8.03
C PRO A 36 -18.71 1.16 8.56
N THR A 37 -18.20 1.74 9.65
CA THR A 37 -18.73 2.96 10.27
C THR A 37 -18.68 4.17 9.34
N THR A 38 -17.66 4.27 8.48
CA THR A 38 -17.56 5.33 7.47
C THR A 38 -18.71 5.27 6.46
N TYR A 39 -19.05 4.07 5.98
CA TYR A 39 -20.15 3.87 5.05
C TYR A 39 -21.51 4.13 5.71
N SER A 40 -21.69 3.70 6.97
CA SER A 40 -22.92 3.97 7.74
C SER A 40 -23.11 5.47 7.97
N LEU A 41 -22.03 6.21 8.28
CA LEU A 41 -22.06 7.65 8.42
C LEU A 41 -22.41 8.35 7.10
N ALA A 42 -21.83 7.90 6.00
CA ALA A 42 -22.13 8.43 4.67
C ALA A 42 -23.63 8.27 4.33
N GLN A 43 -24.18 7.07 4.56
CA GLN A 43 -25.59 6.81 4.33
C GLN A 43 -26.48 7.73 5.20
N LYS A 44 -26.18 7.84 6.50
CA LYS A 44 -26.92 8.72 7.43
C LYS A 44 -26.91 10.18 6.98
N ASN A 45 -25.80 10.64 6.41
CA ASN A 45 -25.58 12.03 6.03
C ASN A 45 -25.94 12.33 4.57
N ASN A 46 -26.50 11.35 3.82
CA ASN A 46 -26.77 11.45 2.39
C ASN A 46 -25.51 11.87 1.59
N ILE A 47 -24.39 11.22 1.89
CA ILE A 47 -23.11 11.41 1.18
C ILE A 47 -22.99 10.34 0.09
N ASP A 48 -22.75 10.79 -1.14
CA ASP A 48 -22.46 9.92 -2.30
C ASP A 48 -20.96 9.52 -2.25
N ILE A 49 -20.70 8.21 -2.05
CA ILE A 49 -19.35 7.69 -1.98
C ILE A 49 -18.86 7.25 -3.35
N ILE A 50 -17.71 7.78 -3.76
CA ILE A 50 -16.89 7.23 -4.84
C ILE A 50 -15.80 6.38 -4.18
N ASP A 51 -15.96 5.07 -4.22
CA ASP A 51 -15.04 4.16 -3.53
C ASP A 51 -13.89 3.73 -4.45
N ALA A 52 -12.70 4.28 -4.22
CA ALA A 52 -11.47 3.92 -4.92
C ALA A 52 -10.62 2.90 -4.14
N THR A 53 -11.22 2.18 -3.19
CA THR A 53 -10.50 1.15 -2.42
C THR A 53 -9.93 0.07 -3.35
N CYS A 54 -8.66 -0.25 -3.14
CA CYS A 54 -7.99 -1.32 -3.89
C CYS A 54 -8.78 -2.65 -3.77
N PRO A 55 -9.08 -3.34 -4.88
CA PRO A 55 -9.82 -4.61 -4.84
C PRO A 55 -9.19 -5.66 -3.92
N VAL A 56 -7.85 -5.68 -3.80
CA VAL A 56 -7.12 -6.58 -2.89
C VAL A 56 -7.48 -6.27 -1.43
N VAL A 57 -7.54 -4.98 -1.07
CA VAL A 57 -7.92 -4.54 0.29
C VAL A 57 -9.39 -4.86 0.57
N LEU A 58 -10.30 -4.62 -0.40
CA LEU A 58 -11.72 -4.98 -0.25
C LEU A 58 -11.92 -6.48 -0.02
N GLN A 59 -11.19 -7.33 -0.75
CA GLN A 59 -11.24 -8.78 -0.55
C GLN A 59 -10.73 -9.19 0.82
N LEU A 60 -9.66 -8.54 1.30
CA LEU A 60 -9.11 -8.77 2.63
C LEU A 60 -10.10 -8.37 3.72
N GLN A 61 -10.71 -7.20 3.63
CA GLN A 61 -11.76 -6.74 4.54
C GLN A 61 -12.93 -7.75 4.62
N LYS A 62 -13.44 -8.18 3.47
CA LYS A 62 -14.51 -9.19 3.40
C LYS A 62 -14.13 -10.53 4.04
N ARG A 63 -12.86 -10.96 3.87
CA ARG A 63 -12.35 -12.20 4.45
C ARG A 63 -12.26 -12.09 5.97
N ILE A 64 -11.71 -10.99 6.49
CA ILE A 64 -11.62 -10.72 7.93
C ILE A 64 -13.01 -10.68 8.55
N LYS A 65 -13.95 -9.94 7.95
CA LYS A 65 -15.33 -9.86 8.45
C LYS A 65 -15.99 -11.24 8.54
N ARG A 66 -15.91 -12.05 7.50
CA ARG A 66 -16.48 -13.42 7.50
C ARG A 66 -15.83 -14.29 8.58
N GLN A 67 -14.51 -14.19 8.78
CA GLN A 67 -13.82 -14.98 9.79
C GLN A 67 -14.22 -14.57 11.20
N TYR A 68 -14.35 -13.27 11.44
CA TYR A 68 -14.82 -12.73 12.71
C TYR A 68 -16.26 -13.16 13.03
N ASP A 69 -17.18 -13.05 12.07
CA ASP A 69 -18.56 -13.44 12.25
C ASP A 69 -18.74 -14.94 12.50
N ALA A 70 -17.91 -15.76 11.87
CA ALA A 70 -17.95 -17.21 12.02
C ALA A 70 -17.27 -17.73 13.30
N ASN A 71 -16.40 -16.95 13.94
CA ASN A 71 -15.60 -17.37 15.10
C ASN A 71 -15.48 -16.22 16.11
N PRO A 72 -16.56 -15.87 16.81
CA PRO A 72 -16.63 -14.69 17.68
C PRO A 72 -15.68 -14.75 18.88
N ASP A 73 -15.30 -15.97 19.31
CA ASP A 73 -14.39 -16.20 20.45
C ASP A 73 -12.91 -16.27 20.03
N ALA A 74 -12.61 -16.30 18.74
CA ALA A 74 -11.24 -16.36 18.26
C ALA A 74 -10.57 -14.99 18.26
N GLN A 75 -9.23 -15.01 18.31
CA GLN A 75 -8.42 -13.81 18.09
C GLN A 75 -8.20 -13.60 16.60
N ILE A 76 -8.74 -12.51 16.05
CA ILE A 76 -8.35 -12.00 14.75
C ILE A 76 -7.10 -11.15 14.95
N VAL A 77 -5.99 -11.56 14.38
CA VAL A 77 -4.69 -10.89 14.49
C VAL A 77 -4.29 -10.30 13.15
N ILE A 78 -3.88 -9.04 13.15
CA ILE A 78 -3.47 -8.30 11.95
C ILE A 78 -2.02 -7.86 12.11
N PHE A 79 -1.11 -8.46 11.35
CA PHE A 79 0.26 -7.98 11.23
C PHE A 79 0.28 -6.72 10.36
N GLY A 80 0.46 -5.57 10.99
CA GLY A 80 0.35 -4.28 10.32
C GLY A 80 0.91 -3.16 11.18
N LYS A 81 0.95 -1.94 10.63
CA LYS A 81 1.34 -0.74 11.36
C LYS A 81 0.11 -0.14 12.04
N ASN A 82 0.14 -0.01 13.35
CA ASN A 82 -0.94 0.60 14.11
C ASN A 82 -1.19 2.05 13.65
N GLY A 83 -2.44 2.44 13.54
CA GLY A 83 -2.84 3.76 13.02
C GLY A 83 -2.70 3.95 11.50
N HIS A 84 -2.17 2.97 10.77
CA HIS A 84 -2.18 3.03 9.31
C HIS A 84 -3.60 2.89 8.77
N ALA A 85 -3.96 3.68 7.75
CA ALA A 85 -5.33 3.74 7.22
C ALA A 85 -5.88 2.36 6.81
N GLU A 86 -5.08 1.53 6.12
CA GLU A 86 -5.48 0.18 5.75
C GLU A 86 -5.80 -0.66 7.00
N VAL A 87 -4.93 -0.60 8.03
CA VAL A 87 -5.09 -1.37 9.27
C VAL A 87 -6.34 -0.93 10.03
N LEU A 88 -6.62 0.38 10.09
CA LEU A 88 -7.87 0.90 10.67
C LEU A 88 -9.10 0.34 9.96
N GLY A 89 -9.08 0.30 8.63
CA GLY A 89 -10.14 -0.31 7.82
C GLY A 89 -10.32 -1.82 8.06
N LEU A 90 -9.21 -2.55 8.32
CA LEU A 90 -9.24 -3.99 8.63
C LEU A 90 -9.77 -4.23 10.06
N VAL A 91 -9.27 -3.49 11.04
CA VAL A 91 -9.70 -3.59 12.45
C VAL A 91 -11.19 -3.27 12.58
N GLY A 92 -11.68 -2.29 11.83
CA GLY A 92 -13.10 -1.94 11.80
C GLY A 92 -14.02 -3.08 11.32
N GLN A 93 -13.50 -4.07 10.58
CA GLN A 93 -14.28 -5.25 10.17
C GLN A 93 -14.61 -6.21 11.33
N THR A 94 -14.02 -6.00 12.49
CA THR A 94 -14.14 -6.83 13.69
C THR A 94 -14.70 -6.07 14.88
N ASP A 95 -15.50 -5.04 14.66
CA ASP A 95 -16.00 -4.14 15.69
C ASP A 95 -14.87 -3.60 16.59
N ASN A 96 -13.73 -3.32 15.99
CA ASN A 96 -12.48 -2.89 16.64
C ASN A 96 -11.87 -3.88 17.64
N LYS A 97 -12.18 -5.19 17.54
CA LYS A 97 -11.66 -6.22 18.44
C LYS A 97 -10.42 -6.95 17.92
N ALA A 98 -10.05 -6.75 16.65
CA ALA A 98 -8.82 -7.34 16.11
C ALA A 98 -7.58 -6.82 16.84
N ILE A 99 -6.62 -7.70 17.04
CA ILE A 99 -5.34 -7.41 17.69
C ILE A 99 -4.32 -7.05 16.61
N VAL A 100 -3.80 -5.83 16.65
CA VAL A 100 -2.72 -5.41 15.73
C VAL A 100 -1.37 -5.78 16.36
N VAL A 101 -0.53 -6.43 15.58
CA VAL A 101 0.86 -6.75 15.93
C VAL A 101 1.79 -6.09 14.91
N GLU A 102 2.74 -5.28 15.38
CA GLU A 102 3.71 -4.60 14.53
C GLU A 102 5.05 -5.34 14.46
N ASN A 103 5.37 -6.05 15.53
CA ASN A 103 6.65 -6.71 15.75
C ASN A 103 6.48 -7.97 16.61
N MET A 104 7.58 -8.68 16.86
CA MET A 104 7.56 -9.94 17.62
C MET A 104 7.16 -9.75 19.09
N ASP A 105 7.44 -8.61 19.71
CA ASP A 105 7.07 -8.37 21.11
C ASP A 105 5.56 -8.24 21.29
N ASP A 106 4.86 -7.71 20.30
CA ASP A 106 3.39 -7.70 20.30
C ASP A 106 2.84 -9.12 20.14
N VAL A 107 3.45 -9.94 19.29
CA VAL A 107 3.05 -11.34 19.08
C VAL A 107 3.13 -12.16 20.37
N LYS A 108 4.14 -11.93 21.20
CA LYS A 108 4.32 -12.63 22.50
C LYS A 108 3.19 -12.36 23.50
N ARG A 109 2.38 -11.30 23.27
CA ARG A 109 1.24 -10.92 24.14
C ARG A 109 -0.06 -11.62 23.77
N LEU A 110 -0.09 -12.37 22.67
CA LEU A 110 -1.27 -13.11 22.24
C LEU A 110 -1.62 -14.22 23.24
N ASP A 111 -2.89 -14.55 23.33
CA ASP A 111 -3.36 -15.69 24.13
C ASP A 111 -3.29 -16.96 23.29
N PHE A 112 -2.26 -17.74 23.49
CA PHE A 112 -2.03 -18.99 22.74
C PHE A 112 -2.93 -20.15 23.16
N SER A 113 -3.80 -19.97 24.15
CA SER A 113 -4.82 -20.95 24.53
C SER A 113 -6.10 -20.85 23.69
N ARG A 114 -6.24 -19.77 22.90
CA ARG A 114 -7.42 -19.47 22.06
C ARG A 114 -7.07 -19.61 20.58
N ASP A 115 -8.10 -19.82 19.76
CA ASP A 115 -7.98 -19.82 18.31
C ASP A 115 -7.40 -18.51 17.80
N ILE A 116 -6.46 -18.59 16.85
CA ILE A 116 -5.80 -17.44 16.23
C ILE A 116 -5.95 -17.51 14.72
N PHE A 117 -6.50 -16.44 14.13
CA PHE A 117 -6.58 -16.21 12.69
C PHE A 117 -5.72 -15.01 12.33
N LEU A 118 -4.54 -15.26 11.74
CA LEU A 118 -3.54 -14.26 11.42
C LEU A 118 -3.67 -13.77 9.97
N TYR A 119 -3.75 -12.47 9.81
CA TYR A 119 -3.74 -11.75 8.52
C TYR A 119 -2.57 -10.77 8.48
N SER A 120 -2.21 -10.30 7.29
CA SER A 120 -1.21 -9.25 7.12
C SER A 120 -1.80 -8.04 6.40
N GLN A 121 -1.38 -6.84 6.79
CA GLN A 121 -1.48 -5.65 5.96
C GLN A 121 -0.79 -5.92 4.62
N THR A 122 -1.39 -5.46 3.52
CA THR A 122 -0.97 -5.81 2.15
C THR A 122 0.46 -5.40 1.79
N THR A 123 1.06 -4.49 2.54
CA THR A 123 2.38 -3.89 2.28
C THR A 123 3.49 -4.31 3.25
N LYS A 124 3.24 -5.31 4.10
CA LYS A 124 4.25 -5.83 5.05
C LYS A 124 5.24 -6.79 4.38
N SER A 125 6.31 -7.10 5.10
CA SER A 125 7.34 -8.06 4.68
C SER A 125 6.83 -9.49 4.79
N LEU A 126 7.05 -10.30 3.75
CA LEU A 126 6.71 -11.72 3.75
C LEU A 126 7.60 -12.51 4.74
N ASP A 127 8.88 -12.14 4.86
CA ASP A 127 9.81 -12.81 5.77
C ASP A 127 9.42 -12.59 7.23
N GLU A 128 9.09 -11.33 7.60
CA GLU A 128 8.60 -11.02 8.94
C GLU A 128 7.28 -11.76 9.24
N PHE A 129 6.37 -11.83 8.27
CA PHE A 129 5.12 -12.55 8.41
C PHE A 129 5.35 -14.05 8.64
N ASN A 130 6.28 -14.67 7.91
CA ASN A 130 6.67 -16.06 8.09
C ASN A 130 7.31 -16.32 9.46
N ASN A 131 8.13 -15.39 9.98
CA ASN A 131 8.69 -15.47 11.33
C ASN A 131 7.59 -15.46 12.40
N ILE A 132 6.59 -14.59 12.24
CA ILE A 132 5.41 -14.55 13.13
C ILE A 132 4.64 -15.87 13.08
N ILE A 133 4.40 -16.42 11.90
CA ILE A 133 3.74 -17.72 11.72
C ILE A 133 4.51 -18.81 12.46
N GLY A 134 5.83 -18.86 12.29
CA GLY A 134 6.70 -19.83 12.97
C GLY A 134 6.60 -19.75 14.49
N TYR A 135 6.63 -18.53 15.01
CA TYR A 135 6.52 -18.28 16.45
C TYR A 135 5.15 -18.73 17.00
N ILE A 136 4.06 -18.32 16.39
CA ILE A 136 2.71 -18.70 16.84
C ILE A 136 2.55 -20.23 16.81
N ARG A 137 2.98 -20.90 15.72
CA ARG A 137 2.91 -22.36 15.60
C ARG A 137 3.65 -23.11 16.71
N SER A 138 4.75 -22.54 17.20
CA SER A 138 5.54 -23.20 18.27
C SER A 138 4.98 -22.95 19.68
N HIS A 139 4.03 -22.01 19.84
CA HIS A 139 3.49 -21.63 21.16
C HIS A 139 1.99 -21.91 21.31
N ILE A 140 1.26 -22.11 20.20
CA ILE A 140 -0.18 -22.36 20.23
C ILE A 140 -0.50 -23.65 21.00
N SER A 141 -1.54 -23.63 21.82
CA SER A 141 -2.04 -24.80 22.53
C SER A 141 -2.50 -25.89 21.55
N LYS A 142 -2.40 -27.15 21.98
CA LYS A 142 -2.85 -28.30 21.17
C LYS A 142 -4.35 -28.29 20.90
N ASP A 143 -5.13 -27.65 21.76
CA ASP A 143 -6.60 -27.57 21.67
C ASP A 143 -7.07 -26.31 20.90
N ALA A 144 -6.14 -25.41 20.54
CA ALA A 144 -6.46 -24.18 19.83
C ALA A 144 -6.09 -24.26 18.32
N ILE A 145 -6.91 -23.65 17.50
CA ILE A 145 -6.72 -23.63 16.05
C ILE A 145 -5.87 -22.41 15.65
N PHE A 146 -4.80 -22.65 14.91
CA PHE A 146 -4.05 -21.59 14.26
C PHE A 146 -4.20 -21.66 12.74
N LYS A 147 -4.67 -20.56 12.12
CA LYS A 147 -4.66 -20.38 10.67
C LYS A 147 -4.01 -19.05 10.31
N SER A 148 -3.11 -19.07 9.34
CA SER A 148 -2.50 -17.88 8.76
C SER A 148 -2.96 -17.70 7.33
N PHE A 149 -3.18 -16.46 6.94
CA PHE A 149 -3.61 -16.08 5.59
C PHE A 149 -2.59 -15.09 5.03
N ASP A 150 -1.81 -15.53 4.06
CA ASP A 150 -0.90 -14.64 3.34
C ASP A 150 -1.73 -13.67 2.48
N THR A 151 -1.89 -12.47 3.01
CA THR A 151 -2.65 -11.37 2.39
C THR A 151 -1.75 -10.24 1.90
N ILE A 152 -0.42 -10.47 1.88
CA ILE A 152 0.55 -9.53 1.32
C ILE A 152 0.34 -9.43 -0.18
N CYS A 153 0.24 -8.21 -0.69
CA CYS A 153 0.03 -7.97 -2.11
C CYS A 153 1.24 -8.44 -2.93
N ARG A 154 1.04 -9.35 -3.89
CA ARG A 154 2.12 -9.87 -4.75
C ARG A 154 2.78 -8.77 -5.59
N GLN A 155 2.02 -7.76 -5.98
CA GLN A 155 2.57 -6.56 -6.64
C GLN A 155 3.60 -5.84 -5.75
N VAL A 156 3.39 -5.84 -4.42
CA VAL A 156 4.33 -5.26 -3.46
C VAL A 156 5.48 -6.22 -3.17
N ALA A 157 5.19 -7.48 -2.87
CA ALA A 157 6.20 -8.49 -2.53
C ALA A 157 7.23 -8.71 -3.66
N ASN A 158 6.76 -8.72 -4.92
CA ASN A 158 7.62 -8.96 -6.09
C ASN A 158 8.24 -7.66 -6.64
N ARG A 159 7.98 -6.51 -6.03
CA ARG A 159 8.38 -5.23 -6.60
C ARG A 159 9.89 -5.04 -6.65
N MET A 160 10.59 -5.42 -5.60
CA MET A 160 12.06 -5.33 -5.56
C MET A 160 12.74 -6.17 -6.65
N PRO A 161 12.47 -7.49 -6.76
CA PRO A 161 13.01 -8.30 -7.85
C PRO A 161 12.62 -7.76 -9.23
N ASN A 162 11.39 -7.34 -9.41
CA ASN A 162 10.90 -6.85 -10.69
C ASN A 162 11.56 -5.54 -11.11
N ILE A 163 11.78 -4.61 -10.18
CA ILE A 163 12.41 -3.33 -10.50
C ILE A 163 13.89 -3.53 -10.82
N GLY A 164 14.59 -4.43 -10.12
CA GLY A 164 15.97 -4.80 -10.43
C GLY A 164 16.08 -5.43 -11.82
N ALA A 165 15.22 -6.41 -12.14
CA ALA A 165 15.15 -7.04 -13.45
C ALA A 165 14.78 -6.05 -14.57
N PHE A 166 13.94 -5.05 -14.28
CA PHE A 166 13.63 -3.97 -15.21
C PHE A 166 14.87 -3.09 -15.44
N ALA A 167 15.54 -2.65 -14.37
CA ALA A 167 16.71 -1.78 -14.48
C ALA A 167 17.87 -2.44 -15.25
N ALA A 168 18.05 -3.76 -15.11
CA ALA A 168 19.09 -4.51 -15.80
C ALA A 168 18.94 -4.55 -17.32
N ARG A 169 17.75 -4.26 -17.86
CA ARG A 169 17.44 -4.37 -19.30
C ARG A 169 17.55 -3.05 -20.06
N HIS A 170 17.90 -1.96 -19.40
CA HIS A 170 17.95 -0.63 -20.01
C HIS A 170 19.31 0.02 -19.78
N ASP A 171 19.76 0.83 -20.74
CA ASP A 171 21.02 1.57 -20.64
C ASP A 171 20.92 2.75 -19.69
N LEU A 172 19.72 3.35 -19.60
CA LEU A 172 19.39 4.43 -18.69
C LEU A 172 18.07 4.11 -17.98
N VAL A 173 18.00 4.34 -16.68
CA VAL A 173 16.75 4.24 -15.91
C VAL A 173 16.40 5.59 -15.30
N LEU A 174 15.21 6.09 -15.62
CA LEU A 174 14.62 7.24 -14.96
C LEU A 174 13.59 6.76 -13.95
N PHE A 175 13.92 6.91 -12.66
CA PHE A 175 13.03 6.53 -11.58
C PHE A 175 12.24 7.76 -11.10
N VAL A 176 10.94 7.79 -11.41
CA VAL A 176 10.07 8.93 -11.12
C VAL A 176 9.43 8.76 -9.75
N CYS A 177 9.79 9.59 -8.77
CA CYS A 177 9.09 9.63 -7.48
C CYS A 177 9.41 10.92 -6.70
N GLY A 178 8.53 11.28 -5.76
CA GLY A 178 8.81 12.37 -4.81
C GLY A 178 9.98 12.06 -3.89
N ARG A 179 10.89 13.00 -3.70
CA ARG A 179 12.11 12.86 -2.87
C ARG A 179 11.82 12.51 -1.40
N LYS A 180 10.60 12.77 -0.92
CA LYS A 180 10.16 12.43 0.44
C LYS A 180 9.60 10.99 0.56
N SER A 181 9.45 10.26 -0.54
CA SER A 181 8.92 8.90 -0.55
C SER A 181 9.95 7.91 -0.02
N SER A 182 9.74 7.38 1.18
CA SER A 182 10.61 6.34 1.76
C SER A 182 10.64 5.07 0.91
N ASN A 183 9.46 4.61 0.45
CA ASN A 183 9.35 3.45 -0.43
C ASN A 183 9.98 3.70 -1.81
N GLY A 184 9.84 4.92 -2.35
CA GLY A 184 10.50 5.32 -3.59
C GLY A 184 12.02 5.24 -3.49
N LYS A 185 12.61 5.71 -2.40
CA LYS A 185 14.06 5.62 -2.16
C LYS A 185 14.57 4.19 -2.12
N VAL A 186 13.84 3.29 -1.45
CA VAL A 186 14.21 1.87 -1.37
C VAL A 186 14.22 1.23 -2.77
N LEU A 187 13.18 1.47 -3.57
CA LEU A 187 13.09 0.95 -4.93
C LEU A 187 14.13 1.57 -5.88
N PHE A 188 14.40 2.87 -5.74
CA PHE A 188 15.44 3.56 -6.51
C PHE A 188 16.84 3.00 -6.19
N ASN A 189 17.14 2.74 -4.92
CA ASN A 189 18.42 2.14 -4.53
C ASN A 189 18.61 0.76 -5.18
N GLU A 190 17.52 -0.02 -5.36
CA GLU A 190 17.61 -1.28 -6.10
C GLU A 190 17.89 -1.07 -7.59
N CYS A 191 17.27 -0.06 -8.23
CA CYS A 191 17.62 0.31 -9.60
C CYS A 191 19.11 0.67 -9.69
N LEU A 192 19.60 1.53 -8.80
CA LEU A 192 20.97 2.00 -8.79
C LEU A 192 21.98 0.88 -8.51
N ARG A 193 21.62 -0.09 -7.66
CA ARG A 193 22.44 -1.27 -7.38
C ARG A 193 22.68 -2.14 -8.63
N VAL A 194 21.68 -2.23 -9.49
CA VAL A 194 21.70 -3.08 -10.68
C VAL A 194 22.19 -2.31 -11.91
N ASN A 195 21.81 -1.04 -12.03
CA ASN A 195 22.19 -0.17 -13.14
C ASN A 195 22.67 1.18 -12.61
N ALA A 196 23.98 1.40 -12.66
CA ALA A 196 24.59 2.64 -12.16
C ALA A 196 24.11 3.90 -12.92
N ASN A 197 23.61 3.75 -14.16
CA ASN A 197 23.01 4.83 -14.94
C ASN A 197 21.51 4.98 -14.64
N SER A 198 21.17 5.01 -13.34
CA SER A 198 19.80 5.23 -12.84
C SER A 198 19.71 6.60 -12.17
N HIS A 199 18.72 7.39 -12.53
CA HIS A 199 18.51 8.73 -11.98
C HIS A 199 17.13 8.88 -11.37
N LEU A 200 17.05 9.42 -10.14
CA LEU A 200 15.79 9.75 -9.48
C LEU A 200 15.39 11.17 -9.89
N ILE A 201 14.16 11.30 -10.40
CA ILE A 201 13.57 12.57 -10.81
C ILE A 201 12.17 12.72 -10.23
N GLU A 202 11.74 13.96 -9.97
CA GLU A 202 10.37 14.26 -9.54
C GLU A 202 9.47 14.68 -10.69
N ASN A 203 10.06 15.21 -11.77
CA ASN A 203 9.32 15.73 -12.93
C ASN A 203 10.22 15.77 -14.18
N PRO A 204 9.64 15.99 -15.39
CA PRO A 204 10.40 16.00 -16.65
C PRO A 204 11.51 17.05 -16.72
N SER A 205 11.39 18.19 -16.02
CA SER A 205 12.39 19.28 -16.10
C SER A 205 13.71 18.93 -15.41
N GLU A 206 13.74 17.86 -14.61
CA GLU A 206 14.97 17.35 -13.97
C GLU A 206 15.77 16.41 -14.87
N ILE A 207 15.26 16.08 -16.07
CA ILE A 207 15.97 15.19 -17.01
C ILE A 207 17.12 15.97 -17.64
N ASP A 208 18.34 15.52 -17.35
CA ASP A 208 19.55 16.07 -17.98
C ASP A 208 19.71 15.45 -19.38
N ILE A 209 19.71 16.28 -20.41
CA ILE A 209 19.87 15.87 -21.82
C ILE A 209 21.19 15.09 -22.02
N ARG A 210 22.19 15.34 -21.21
CA ARG A 210 23.47 14.63 -21.28
C ARG A 210 23.32 13.14 -20.98
N TRP A 211 22.34 12.76 -20.17
CA TRP A 211 22.05 11.33 -19.87
C TRP A 211 21.52 10.57 -21.08
N LEU A 212 20.92 11.29 -22.04
CA LEU A 212 20.31 10.69 -23.23
C LEU A 212 21.29 10.43 -24.38
N ARG A 213 22.60 10.69 -24.16
CA ARG A 213 23.62 10.52 -25.19
C ARG A 213 24.17 9.12 -25.22
N ASN A 214 24.32 8.54 -26.42
CA ASN A 214 24.94 7.22 -26.65
C ASN A 214 24.24 6.09 -25.87
N ILE A 215 22.92 6.11 -25.79
CA ILE A 215 22.09 5.07 -25.19
C ILE A 215 21.07 4.58 -26.20
N ASP A 216 20.80 3.27 -26.21
CA ASP A 216 19.83 2.63 -27.10
C ASP A 216 18.47 2.41 -26.44
N SER A 217 18.45 2.33 -25.10
CA SER A 217 17.22 2.05 -24.34
C SER A 217 17.08 2.87 -23.06
N ILE A 218 15.88 3.40 -22.84
CA ILE A 218 15.51 4.17 -21.64
C ILE A 218 14.36 3.47 -20.93
N GLY A 219 14.58 3.08 -19.69
CA GLY A 219 13.53 2.58 -18.80
C GLY A 219 12.96 3.71 -17.95
N ILE A 220 11.64 3.91 -18.00
CA ILE A 220 10.95 4.85 -17.11
C ILE A 220 10.09 4.05 -16.14
N CYS A 221 10.32 4.22 -14.85
CA CYS A 221 9.58 3.55 -13.80
C CYS A 221 9.38 4.46 -12.58
N GLY A 222 8.66 4.01 -11.58
CA GLY A 222 8.40 4.85 -10.41
C GLY A 222 7.92 4.06 -9.19
N ALA A 223 7.71 4.78 -8.09
CA ALA A 223 7.12 4.24 -6.86
C ALA A 223 5.64 3.87 -7.07
N THR A 224 5.04 3.10 -6.13
CA THR A 224 3.61 2.74 -6.18
C THR A 224 2.68 3.94 -6.25
N SER A 225 3.10 5.03 -5.61
CA SER A 225 2.35 6.29 -5.57
C SER A 225 2.66 7.23 -6.73
N THR A 226 3.55 6.85 -7.66
CA THR A 226 3.86 7.67 -8.83
C THR A 226 2.71 7.57 -9.82
N PRO A 227 2.06 8.69 -10.18
CA PRO A 227 0.99 8.67 -11.16
C PRO A 227 1.50 8.26 -12.55
N LYS A 228 0.71 7.49 -13.29
CA LYS A 228 1.07 7.04 -14.65
C LYS A 228 1.32 8.22 -15.58
N TRP A 229 0.47 9.26 -15.51
CA TRP A 229 0.59 10.47 -16.35
C TRP A 229 1.95 11.15 -16.21
N LEU A 230 2.55 11.16 -14.98
CA LEU A 230 3.84 11.79 -14.75
C LEU A 230 5.00 11.03 -15.44
N MET A 231 4.90 9.69 -15.49
CA MET A 231 5.85 8.87 -16.25
C MET A 231 5.67 9.05 -17.77
N GLU A 232 4.42 9.22 -18.22
CA GLU A 232 4.09 9.52 -19.61
C GLU A 232 4.61 10.90 -20.00
N ASP A 233 4.49 11.92 -19.14
CA ASP A 233 5.07 13.26 -19.37
C ASP A 233 6.60 13.20 -19.50
N CYS A 234 7.27 12.39 -18.67
CA CYS A 234 8.72 12.18 -18.81
C CYS A 234 9.08 11.55 -20.16
N ARG A 235 8.32 10.54 -20.59
CA ARG A 235 8.48 9.93 -21.92
C ARG A 235 8.32 10.97 -23.04
N ASP A 236 7.25 11.73 -22.99
CA ASP A 236 6.90 12.69 -24.04
C ASP A 236 7.90 13.85 -24.10
N TYR A 237 8.45 14.23 -22.94
CA TYR A 237 9.56 15.19 -22.89
C TYR A 237 10.81 14.65 -23.61
N ILE A 238 11.20 13.41 -23.33
CA ILE A 238 12.36 12.76 -23.96
C ILE A 238 12.16 12.64 -25.47
N VAL A 239 11.00 12.15 -25.90
CA VAL A 239 10.69 11.98 -27.35
C VAL A 239 10.78 13.32 -28.07
N ARG A 240 10.22 14.40 -27.51
CA ARG A 240 10.33 15.75 -28.10
C ARG A 240 11.76 16.25 -28.14
N THR A 241 12.55 15.99 -27.09
CA THR A 241 13.95 16.45 -27.00
C THR A 241 14.87 15.71 -27.97
N LEU A 242 14.59 14.44 -28.28
CA LEU A 242 15.38 13.65 -29.23
C LEU A 242 14.95 13.82 -30.69
N ALA A 243 13.72 14.33 -30.95
CA ALA A 243 13.21 14.56 -32.28
C ALA A 243 13.55 15.95 -32.86
N GLY A 244 14.02 16.88 -32.05
CA GLY A 244 14.45 18.24 -32.45
C GLY A 244 15.94 18.40 -32.45
#